data_9e35c5b280126e4eb34cc5bbde951021
#
_entry.id   9e35c5b280126e4eb34cc5bbde951021
#
_cell.length_a   1.000
_cell.length_b   1.000
_cell.length_c   1.000
_cell.angle_alpha   90.00
_cell.angle_beta   90.00
_cell.angle_gamma   90.00
#
_symmetry.space_group_name_H-M   'P 1'
#
loop_
_entity.id
_entity.type
_entity.pdbx_description
1 polymer ?
#
loop_
_entity_poly.entity_id
_entity_poly.type
_entity_poly.pdbx_seq_one_letter_code
_entity_poly.pdbx_strand_id
1 'polypeptide(L)'
;MDSLGDDTRSRLVSIPHSSTSINPMSHLSDDPCIIKDRKQMIKCNVTVCGVIGRDASMRTNKEGKSFLTFPLKVMVPGTGGQNMNIEVDVRKDGSQEETAGYRKGSHVEVRGTMYLKRRGEKLYFNLFANEVCNASADDADGIKGELVFRGKVGQNIEEKRDKKEQPYTVFSAFSAEKVDNGFEYQWVRFFCFGYEREEWLQAGVKVDAKGEMNLSAHNGKINLSCKVEELAQHVSDSSNHNQ
;
A
#
# COMPACT_ATOMS: atom_id res chain seq x y z
N MET A 1 -65.60 -4.68 45.88
CA MET A 1 -65.28 -3.33 45.42
C MET A 1 -63.94 -3.48 44.74
N ASP A 2 -64.00 -3.87 43.50
CA ASP A 2 -63.80 -3.05 42.31
C ASP A 2 -62.33 -2.60 42.19
N SER A 3 -61.60 -2.81 41.18
CA SER A 3 -61.84 -3.27 39.81
C SER A 3 -60.59 -2.89 39.01
N LEU A 4 -60.40 -3.52 37.89
CA LEU A 4 -59.70 -3.08 36.69
C LEU A 4 -58.16 -3.00 36.81
N GLY A 5 -57.34 -3.82 36.19
CA GLY A 5 -57.41 -4.29 34.79
C GLY A 5 -56.82 -3.24 33.89
N ASP A 6 -55.54 -3.33 33.56
CA ASP A 6 -55.10 -2.81 32.27
C ASP A 6 -53.92 -3.63 31.72
N ASP A 7 -54.28 -4.30 30.66
CA ASP A 7 -53.46 -5.21 29.87
C ASP A 7 -52.86 -4.41 28.70
N THR A 8 -51.62 -3.97 28.83
CA THR A 8 -50.93 -3.33 27.70
C THR A 8 -49.91 -4.28 27.12
N ARG A 9 -50.39 -5.12 26.20
CA ARG A 9 -49.55 -5.89 25.27
C ARG A 9 -48.70 -4.95 24.41
N SER A 10 -47.43 -4.88 24.71
CA SER A 10 -46.44 -4.30 23.80
C SER A 10 -46.18 -5.23 22.62
N ARG A 11 -46.68 -4.86 21.46
CA ARG A 11 -46.37 -5.51 20.19
C ARG A 11 -44.91 -5.28 19.84
N LEU A 12 -44.10 -6.34 19.88
CA LEU A 12 -42.80 -6.39 19.24
C LEU A 12 -42.99 -6.31 17.72
N VAL A 13 -42.63 -5.18 17.13
CA VAL A 13 -42.52 -5.02 15.69
C VAL A 13 -41.21 -5.63 15.24
N SER A 14 -41.29 -6.74 14.55
CA SER A 14 -40.17 -7.37 13.89
C SER A 14 -39.73 -6.51 12.72
N ILE A 15 -38.51 -5.99 12.77
CA ILE A 15 -37.84 -5.32 11.66
C ILE A 15 -37.22 -6.42 10.79
N PRO A 16 -37.51 -6.49 9.48
CA PRO A 16 -36.86 -7.44 8.61
C PRO A 16 -35.42 -6.99 8.37
N HIS A 17 -34.44 -7.83 8.74
CA HIS A 17 -33.07 -7.70 8.30
C HIS A 17 -33.00 -7.97 6.79
N SER A 18 -32.98 -6.91 6.00
CA SER A 18 -32.56 -7.00 4.61
C SER A 18 -31.04 -7.10 4.60
N SER A 19 -30.54 -8.30 4.40
CA SER A 19 -29.14 -8.57 4.06
C SER A 19 -28.88 -8.02 2.64
N THR A 20 -28.45 -6.78 2.56
CA THR A 20 -27.86 -6.24 1.33
C THR A 20 -26.39 -6.65 1.34
N SER A 21 -26.08 -7.66 0.55
CA SER A 21 -24.70 -8.01 0.23
C SER A 21 -24.10 -6.84 -0.57
N ILE A 22 -23.35 -5.99 0.11
CA ILE A 22 -22.55 -4.96 -0.52
C ILE A 22 -21.32 -5.65 -1.10
N ASN A 23 -21.31 -5.79 -2.40
CA ASN A 23 -20.17 -6.26 -3.17
C ASN A 23 -19.13 -5.12 -3.24
N PRO A 24 -17.96 -5.17 -2.57
CA PRO A 24 -17.07 -4.01 -2.46
C PRO A 24 -16.06 -3.87 -3.62
N MET A 25 -16.35 -4.38 -4.81
CA MET A 25 -15.40 -4.35 -5.94
C MET A 25 -15.89 -3.63 -7.20
N SER A 26 -16.61 -2.53 -7.09
CA SER A 26 -17.03 -1.83 -8.30
C SER A 26 -16.90 -0.31 -8.29
N HIS A 27 -15.78 0.25 -7.82
CA HIS A 27 -15.37 1.61 -8.18
C HIS A 27 -13.85 1.78 -8.10
N LEU A 28 -13.13 1.05 -8.97
CA LEU A 28 -11.82 1.51 -9.42
C LEU A 28 -12.13 2.44 -10.60
N SER A 29 -11.99 3.75 -10.39
CA SER A 29 -12.11 4.76 -11.43
C SER A 29 -11.20 4.41 -12.60
N ASP A 30 -11.78 4.38 -13.81
CA ASP A 30 -11.07 4.23 -15.09
C ASP A 30 -10.28 5.51 -15.40
N ASP A 31 -9.21 5.75 -14.63
CA ASP A 31 -8.23 6.78 -14.94
C ASP A 31 -7.31 6.24 -16.05
N PRO A 32 -7.28 6.85 -17.25
CA PRO A 32 -6.48 6.34 -18.39
C PRO A 32 -4.98 6.27 -18.10
N CYS A 33 -4.49 7.01 -17.11
CA CYS A 33 -3.10 6.95 -16.66
C CYS A 33 -2.80 5.66 -15.86
N ILE A 34 -3.82 5.03 -15.25
CA ILE A 34 -3.71 3.80 -14.47
C ILE A 34 -3.77 2.56 -15.36
N ILE A 35 -4.33 2.67 -16.57
CA ILE A 35 -4.56 1.50 -17.44
C ILE A 35 -3.25 0.90 -18.00
N LYS A 36 -2.17 1.67 -18.10
CA LYS A 36 -0.86 1.14 -18.53
C LYS A 36 -0.06 0.41 -17.45
N ASP A 37 -0.36 0.66 -16.17
CA ASP A 37 0.33 0.05 -15.02
C ASP A 37 -0.36 -1.21 -14.46
N ARG A 38 -1.30 -1.81 -15.18
CA ARG A 38 -1.96 -3.10 -14.80
C ARG A 38 -0.98 -4.26 -14.54
N LYS A 39 0.29 -4.05 -14.75
CA LYS A 39 1.35 -5.05 -14.54
C LYS A 39 2.05 -4.92 -13.18
N GLN A 40 1.89 -3.81 -12.49
CA GLN A 40 2.58 -3.57 -11.23
C GLN A 40 1.74 -4.15 -10.07
N MET A 41 2.29 -5.18 -9.43
CA MET A 41 1.60 -6.03 -8.44
C MET A 41 1.72 -5.49 -7.02
N ILE A 42 2.45 -4.37 -6.81
CA ILE A 42 2.62 -3.69 -5.51
C ILE A 42 2.30 -2.22 -5.68
N LYS A 43 1.25 -1.79 -5.01
CA LYS A 43 0.77 -0.40 -4.98
C LYS A 43 0.62 0.04 -3.54
N CYS A 44 1.07 1.24 -3.21
CA CYS A 44 0.95 1.80 -1.87
C CYS A 44 0.23 3.16 -1.93
N ASN A 45 -0.83 3.31 -1.15
CA ASN A 45 -1.45 4.62 -0.92
C ASN A 45 -0.77 5.23 0.30
N VAL A 46 -0.01 6.30 0.11
CA VAL A 46 0.93 6.79 1.12
C VAL A 46 0.81 8.28 1.39
N THR A 47 1.22 8.62 2.60
CA THR A 47 1.65 9.97 2.99
C THR A 47 3.15 9.90 3.25
N VAL A 48 3.91 10.73 2.56
CA VAL A 48 5.36 10.81 2.64
C VAL A 48 5.77 12.19 3.11
N CYS A 49 6.48 12.27 4.23
CA CYS A 49 7.05 13.49 4.75
C CYS A 49 8.56 13.49 4.57
N GLY A 50 9.12 14.58 4.07
CA GLY A 50 10.56 14.65 3.82
C GLY A 50 11.00 15.99 3.20
N VAL A 51 12.28 16.07 2.84
CA VAL A 51 12.91 17.29 2.32
C VAL A 51 13.14 17.20 0.83
N ILE A 52 12.73 18.23 0.07
CA ILE A 52 12.98 18.32 -1.37
C ILE A 52 14.49 18.36 -1.62
N GLY A 53 14.99 17.38 -2.37
CA GLY A 53 16.42 17.21 -2.62
C GLY A 53 16.98 18.12 -3.72
N ARG A 54 16.16 18.52 -4.69
CA ARG A 54 16.45 19.43 -5.81
C ARG A 54 15.20 20.21 -6.18
N ASP A 55 15.36 21.40 -6.74
CA ASP A 55 14.25 22.18 -7.28
C ASP A 55 13.42 21.37 -8.26
N ALA A 56 12.11 21.60 -8.24
CA ALA A 56 11.22 20.96 -9.19
C ALA A 56 11.48 21.37 -10.63
N SER A 57 11.21 20.47 -11.55
CA SER A 57 11.33 20.69 -12.98
C SER A 57 10.16 20.07 -13.73
N MET A 58 9.81 20.64 -14.88
CA MET A 58 8.87 20.04 -15.81
C MET A 58 9.54 18.94 -16.63
N ARG A 59 8.81 17.86 -16.84
CA ARG A 59 9.17 16.79 -17.78
C ARG A 59 7.97 16.40 -18.62
N THR A 60 8.23 15.78 -19.74
CA THR A 60 7.19 15.28 -20.65
C THR A 60 7.33 13.77 -20.78
N ASN A 61 6.22 13.05 -20.66
CA ASN A 61 6.20 11.62 -20.86
C ASN A 61 6.23 11.26 -22.37
N LYS A 62 6.30 9.95 -22.68
CA LYS A 62 6.35 9.46 -24.07
C LYS A 62 5.08 9.77 -24.87
N GLU A 63 4.00 10.16 -24.21
CA GLU A 63 2.70 10.50 -24.80
C GLU A 63 2.53 12.01 -25.00
N GLY A 64 3.55 12.81 -24.68
CA GLY A 64 3.53 14.27 -24.79
C GLY A 64 2.88 14.99 -23.60
N LYS A 65 2.42 14.28 -22.56
CA LYS A 65 1.86 14.89 -21.35
C LYS A 65 2.98 15.41 -20.46
N SER A 66 2.94 16.69 -20.14
CA SER A 66 3.88 17.33 -19.20
C SER A 66 3.46 17.11 -17.76
N PHE A 67 4.43 16.95 -16.88
CA PHE A 67 4.26 16.80 -15.43
C PHE A 67 5.43 17.45 -14.69
N LEU A 68 5.15 17.87 -13.47
CA LEU A 68 6.13 18.40 -12.54
C LEU A 68 6.78 17.25 -11.77
N THR A 69 8.10 17.32 -11.56
CA THR A 69 8.82 16.28 -10.79
C THR A 69 9.91 16.89 -9.91
N PHE A 70 10.09 16.30 -8.74
CA PHE A 70 11.18 16.58 -7.81
C PHE A 70 11.51 15.34 -6.97
N PRO A 71 12.78 15.16 -6.55
CA PRO A 71 13.15 14.12 -5.62
C PRO A 71 12.88 14.56 -4.19
N LEU A 72 12.29 13.68 -3.40
CA LEU A 72 12.06 13.86 -1.97
C LEU A 72 13.01 12.95 -1.20
N LYS A 73 13.83 13.52 -0.31
CA LYS A 73 14.69 12.77 0.61
C LYS A 73 13.90 12.44 1.85
N VAL A 74 13.87 11.16 2.21
CA VAL A 74 13.12 10.65 3.35
C VAL A 74 14.03 9.77 4.19
N MET A 75 14.00 9.95 5.50
CA MET A 75 14.72 9.09 6.43
C MET A 75 13.87 7.88 6.79
N VAL A 76 14.42 6.69 6.57
CA VAL A 76 13.81 5.41 6.96
C VAL A 76 14.51 4.91 8.21
N PRO A 77 13.77 4.57 9.29
CA PRO A 77 14.34 4.08 10.52
C PRO A 77 15.02 2.73 10.29
N GLY A 78 16.18 2.55 10.90
CA GLY A 78 16.97 1.33 10.83
C GLY A 78 17.08 0.62 12.17
N THR A 79 17.30 -0.69 12.10
CA THR A 79 17.56 -1.52 13.28
C THR A 79 18.87 -1.06 13.95
N GLY A 80 18.82 -0.86 15.28
CA GLY A 80 20.02 -0.42 16.04
C GLY A 80 20.38 1.06 15.80
N GLY A 81 19.45 1.90 15.32
CA GLY A 81 19.69 3.34 15.12
C GLY A 81 20.39 3.69 13.80
N GLN A 82 20.65 2.73 12.93
CA GLN A 82 21.25 2.95 11.62
C GLN A 82 20.18 3.38 10.60
N ASN A 83 19.73 4.62 10.71
CA ASN A 83 18.77 5.18 9.76
C ASN A 83 19.37 5.27 8.36
N MET A 84 18.52 5.16 7.35
CA MET A 84 18.90 5.22 5.95
C MET A 84 18.10 6.28 5.21
N ASN A 85 18.78 7.14 4.46
CA ASN A 85 18.12 8.09 3.57
C ASN A 85 17.78 7.42 2.24
N ILE A 86 16.53 7.53 1.84
CA ILE A 86 16.07 7.13 0.50
C ILE A 86 15.66 8.36 -0.30
N GLU A 87 15.62 8.20 -1.60
CA GLU A 87 15.08 9.21 -2.53
C GLU A 87 13.78 8.67 -3.13
N VAL A 88 12.71 9.46 -3.01
CA VAL A 88 11.39 9.18 -3.59
C VAL A 88 11.20 10.15 -4.76
N ASP A 89 11.05 9.61 -5.98
CA ASP A 89 10.77 10.39 -7.18
C ASP A 89 9.29 10.80 -7.19
N VAL A 90 9.01 12.05 -6.88
CA VAL A 90 7.65 12.61 -6.90
C VAL A 90 7.30 13.11 -8.29
N ARG A 91 6.10 12.76 -8.73
CA ARG A 91 5.49 13.27 -9.97
C ARG A 91 4.11 13.84 -9.62
N LYS A 92 3.82 15.01 -10.16
CA LYS A 92 2.55 15.71 -9.95
C LYS A 92 2.09 16.35 -11.25
N ASP A 93 0.81 16.28 -11.55
CA ASP A 93 0.24 17.11 -12.60
C ASP A 93 0.34 18.59 -12.17
N GLY A 94 0.76 19.48 -13.05
CA GLY A 94 0.94 20.89 -12.73
C GLY A 94 1.55 21.68 -13.89
N SER A 95 1.70 22.99 -13.69
CA SER A 95 2.26 23.91 -14.67
C SER A 95 3.72 24.28 -14.38
N GLN A 96 4.37 24.96 -15.35
CA GLN A 96 5.73 25.48 -15.19
C GLN A 96 5.81 26.49 -14.03
N GLU A 97 4.77 27.31 -13.83
CA GLU A 97 4.74 28.32 -12.77
C GLU A 97 4.73 27.67 -11.39
N GLU A 98 4.03 26.54 -11.24
CA GLU A 98 3.96 25.79 -9.98
C GLU A 98 5.32 25.26 -9.52
N THR A 99 6.29 25.07 -10.43
CA THR A 99 7.63 24.59 -10.06
C THR A 99 8.32 25.54 -9.07
N ALA A 100 7.99 26.84 -9.11
CA ALA A 100 8.55 27.83 -8.20
C ALA A 100 8.20 27.57 -6.73
N GLY A 101 7.11 26.86 -6.44
CA GLY A 101 6.67 26.50 -5.10
C GLY A 101 7.45 25.31 -4.49
N TYR A 102 8.19 24.53 -5.29
CA TYR A 102 8.85 23.30 -4.84
C TYR A 102 10.36 23.44 -4.93
N ARG A 103 10.96 24.09 -3.91
CA ARG A 103 12.39 24.40 -3.86
C ARG A 103 13.17 23.39 -3.04
N LYS A 104 14.43 23.18 -3.44
CA LYS A 104 15.40 22.38 -2.65
C LYS A 104 15.44 22.88 -1.21
N GLY A 105 15.39 21.96 -0.28
CA GLY A 105 15.43 22.22 1.17
C GLY A 105 14.06 22.46 1.79
N SER A 106 12.98 22.61 1.01
CA SER A 106 11.62 22.72 1.56
C SER A 106 11.20 21.37 2.17
N HIS A 107 10.63 21.40 3.38
CA HIS A 107 10.04 20.25 4.06
C HIS A 107 8.57 20.14 3.67
N VAL A 108 8.18 19.03 3.09
CA VAL A 108 6.84 18.85 2.52
C VAL A 108 6.24 17.49 2.90
N GLU A 109 4.91 17.48 2.99
CA GLU A 109 4.10 16.28 3.05
C GLU A 109 3.47 16.04 1.68
N VAL A 110 3.63 14.83 1.15
CA VAL A 110 3.11 14.42 -0.16
C VAL A 110 2.18 13.23 0.03
N ARG A 111 0.92 13.37 -0.40
CA ARG A 111 -0.07 12.29 -0.42
C ARG A 111 -0.28 11.80 -1.83
N GLY A 112 -0.32 10.49 -2.00
CA GLY A 112 -0.52 9.91 -3.31
C GLY A 112 -0.34 8.41 -3.38
N THR A 113 -0.17 7.92 -4.62
CA THR A 113 0.07 6.51 -4.90
C THR A 113 1.54 6.28 -5.21
N MET A 114 2.18 5.45 -4.43
CA MET A 114 3.58 5.07 -4.61
C MET A 114 3.70 3.68 -5.20
N TYR A 115 4.56 3.54 -6.19
CA TYR A 115 4.96 2.29 -6.81
C TYR A 115 6.40 1.98 -6.51
N LEU A 116 6.64 0.75 -6.11
CA LEU A 116 7.95 0.22 -5.80
C LEU A 116 8.47 -0.55 -7.01
N LYS A 117 9.65 -0.21 -7.47
CA LYS A 117 10.30 -0.87 -8.61
C LYS A 117 11.71 -1.29 -8.25
N ARG A 118 12.00 -2.58 -8.39
CA ARG A 118 13.35 -3.10 -8.22
C ARG A 118 14.08 -3.09 -9.56
N ARG A 119 15.37 -2.78 -9.50
CA ARG A 119 16.30 -2.99 -10.60
C ARG A 119 17.63 -3.48 -10.04
N GLY A 120 17.89 -4.75 -10.23
CA GLY A 120 18.98 -5.44 -9.56
C GLY A 120 18.83 -5.35 -8.04
N GLU A 121 19.84 -4.82 -7.36
CA GLU A 121 19.79 -4.64 -5.89
C GLU A 121 19.10 -3.35 -5.44
N LYS A 122 18.85 -2.40 -6.35
CA LYS A 122 18.30 -1.09 -6.00
C LYS A 122 16.77 -1.07 -6.06
N LEU A 123 16.17 -0.52 -5.02
CA LEU A 123 14.73 -0.26 -4.93
C LEU A 123 14.46 1.21 -5.24
N TYR A 124 13.55 1.47 -6.18
CA TYR A 124 13.10 2.79 -6.60
C TYR A 124 11.70 3.05 -6.08
N PHE A 125 11.47 4.26 -5.62
CA PHE A 125 10.21 4.74 -5.07
C PHE A 125 9.66 5.81 -5.99
N ASN A 126 8.57 5.52 -6.71
CA ASN A 126 7.92 6.46 -7.63
C ASN A 126 6.57 6.85 -7.05
N LEU A 127 6.42 8.11 -6.64
CA LEU A 127 5.21 8.64 -6.01
C LEU A 127 4.46 9.55 -6.99
N PHE A 128 3.25 9.17 -7.33
CA PHE A 128 2.31 10.00 -8.07
C PHE A 128 1.49 10.78 -7.04
N ALA A 129 1.81 12.07 -6.92
CA ALA A 129 1.23 12.94 -5.91
C ALA A 129 -0.15 13.43 -6.32
N ASN A 130 -1.12 13.24 -5.45
CA ASN A 130 -2.43 13.87 -5.53
C ASN A 130 -2.39 15.26 -4.87
N GLU A 131 -1.64 15.36 -3.76
CA GLU A 131 -1.55 16.56 -2.94
C GLU A 131 -0.11 16.75 -2.43
N VAL A 132 0.34 17.99 -2.36
CA VAL A 132 1.62 18.38 -1.75
C VAL A 132 1.37 19.60 -0.87
N CYS A 133 1.68 19.47 0.42
CA CYS A 133 1.55 20.52 1.42
C CYS A 133 2.90 20.82 2.07
N ASN A 134 3.06 22.02 2.60
CA ASN A 134 4.21 22.29 3.47
C ASN A 134 4.05 21.46 4.76
N ALA A 135 5.08 20.73 5.12
CA ALA A 135 5.12 20.02 6.38
C ALA A 135 5.41 20.99 7.52
N SER A 136 4.87 20.70 8.71
CA SER A 136 5.25 21.41 9.92
C SER A 136 6.71 21.10 10.29
N ALA A 137 7.36 21.99 11.05
CA ALA A 137 8.71 21.75 11.55
C ALA A 137 8.77 20.56 12.53
N ASP A 138 7.64 20.20 13.14
CA ASP A 138 7.51 19.10 14.09
C ASP A 138 7.16 17.76 13.41
N ASP A 139 6.83 17.76 12.10
CA ASP A 139 6.52 16.56 11.36
C ASP A 139 7.79 15.75 11.09
N ALA A 140 7.82 14.53 11.59
CA ALA A 140 8.96 13.65 11.36
C ALA A 140 8.95 13.11 9.92
N ASP A 141 10.13 13.06 9.32
CA ASP A 141 10.35 12.36 8.05
C ASP A 141 9.86 10.91 8.13
N GLY A 142 9.26 10.45 7.06
CA GLY A 142 8.81 9.06 7.00
C GLY A 142 7.81 8.78 5.88
N ILE A 143 7.48 7.50 5.78
CA ILE A 143 6.47 7.00 4.83
C ILE A 143 5.47 6.19 5.64
N LYS A 144 4.20 6.57 5.56
CA LYS A 144 3.07 5.87 6.18
C LYS A 144 2.02 5.59 5.13
N GLY A 145 1.33 4.49 5.25
CA GLY A 145 0.24 4.20 4.34
C GLY A 145 -0.12 2.73 4.25
N GLU A 146 -0.94 2.46 3.26
CA GLU A 146 -1.50 1.15 2.99
C GLU A 146 -0.80 0.52 1.79
N LEU A 147 -0.42 -0.74 1.94
CA LEU A 147 0.12 -1.57 0.86
C LEU A 147 -1.00 -2.48 0.32
N VAL A 148 -1.15 -2.47 -0.99
CA VAL A 148 -1.96 -3.44 -1.75
C VAL A 148 -1.00 -4.31 -2.56
N PHE A 149 -1.07 -5.61 -2.36
CA PHE A 149 -0.13 -6.58 -2.89
C PHE A 149 -0.85 -7.73 -3.56
N ARG A 150 -0.30 -8.16 -4.69
CA ARG A 150 -0.62 -9.43 -5.34
C ARG A 150 0.65 -10.17 -5.68
N GLY A 151 0.74 -11.44 -5.30
CA GLY A 151 1.94 -12.23 -5.58
C GLY A 151 1.85 -13.67 -5.11
N LYS A 152 3.00 -14.35 -5.06
CA LYS A 152 3.09 -15.74 -4.63
C LYS A 152 3.76 -15.85 -3.26
N VAL A 153 3.20 -16.67 -2.41
CA VAL A 153 3.74 -17.01 -1.08
C VAL A 153 5.05 -17.78 -1.25
N GLY A 154 6.07 -17.39 -0.49
CA GLY A 154 7.35 -18.08 -0.40
C GLY A 154 7.26 -19.40 0.40
N GLN A 155 8.41 -20.07 0.54
CA GLN A 155 8.45 -21.39 1.18
C GLN A 155 8.24 -21.35 2.70
N ASN A 156 8.72 -20.28 3.36
CA ASN A 156 8.72 -20.21 4.83
C ASN A 156 7.47 -19.48 5.32
N ILE A 157 6.63 -20.19 6.05
CA ILE A 157 5.48 -19.68 6.79
C ILE A 157 5.69 -20.06 8.24
N GLU A 158 5.72 -19.10 9.12
CA GLU A 158 6.02 -19.28 10.53
C GLU A 158 4.81 -18.88 11.38
N GLU A 159 4.39 -19.75 12.28
CA GLU A 159 3.42 -19.43 13.31
C GLU A 159 4.16 -19.04 14.59
N LYS A 160 3.80 -17.89 15.16
CA LYS A 160 4.47 -17.30 16.32
C LYS A 160 3.46 -16.83 17.35
N ARG A 161 3.97 -16.53 18.53
CA ARG A 161 3.19 -15.86 19.59
C ARG A 161 3.85 -14.54 19.93
N ASP A 162 3.03 -13.54 20.17
CA ASP A 162 3.50 -12.24 20.63
C ASP A 162 3.78 -12.26 22.14
N LYS A 163 4.17 -11.12 22.71
CA LYS A 163 4.44 -10.99 24.16
C LYS A 163 3.22 -11.22 25.06
N LYS A 164 2.02 -11.23 24.48
CA LYS A 164 0.74 -11.48 25.16
C LYS A 164 0.20 -12.87 24.85
N GLU A 165 1.06 -13.79 24.34
CA GLU A 165 0.72 -15.14 23.92
C GLU A 165 -0.34 -15.22 22.80
N GLN A 166 -0.62 -14.10 22.09
CA GLN A 166 -1.53 -14.09 20.97
C GLN A 166 -0.86 -14.67 19.73
N PRO A 167 -1.53 -15.59 19.01
CA PRO A 167 -0.96 -16.17 17.81
C PRO A 167 -0.87 -15.14 16.68
N TYR A 168 0.17 -15.24 15.89
CA TYR A 168 0.28 -14.52 14.61
C TYR A 168 1.08 -15.33 13.60
N THR A 169 0.73 -15.16 12.33
CA THR A 169 1.43 -15.82 11.22
C THR A 169 2.36 -14.84 10.54
N VAL A 170 3.57 -15.29 10.22
CA VAL A 170 4.56 -14.53 9.45
C VAL A 170 4.91 -15.31 8.19
N PHE A 171 4.81 -14.66 7.05
CA PHE A 171 5.26 -15.22 5.78
C PHE A 171 5.88 -14.14 4.90
N SER A 172 6.60 -14.57 3.88
CA SER A 172 7.07 -13.68 2.82
C SER A 172 6.42 -14.08 1.51
N ALA A 173 6.04 -13.09 0.72
CA ALA A 173 5.55 -13.32 -0.63
C ALA A 173 6.26 -12.38 -1.61
N PHE A 174 6.31 -12.75 -2.87
CA PHE A 174 6.94 -11.96 -3.90
C PHE A 174 6.00 -11.65 -5.04
N SER A 175 6.16 -10.46 -5.57
CA SER A 175 5.63 -10.05 -6.86
C SER A 175 6.73 -10.10 -7.91
N ALA A 176 6.42 -10.58 -9.11
CA ALA A 176 7.37 -10.67 -10.21
C ALA A 176 7.01 -9.67 -11.32
N GLU A 177 7.97 -8.84 -11.71
CA GLU A 177 7.86 -7.93 -12.86
C GLU A 177 8.70 -8.49 -14.02
N LYS A 178 8.11 -8.58 -15.22
CA LYS A 178 8.87 -8.96 -16.42
C LYS A 178 9.69 -7.75 -16.87
N VAL A 179 10.99 -7.97 -17.02
CA VAL A 179 11.96 -7.02 -17.57
C VAL A 179 12.56 -7.59 -18.86
N ASP A 180 13.33 -6.77 -19.59
CA ASP A 180 13.86 -7.15 -20.91
C ASP A 180 14.65 -8.46 -20.88
N ASN A 181 15.40 -8.72 -19.81
CA ASN A 181 16.26 -9.89 -19.66
C ASN A 181 15.76 -10.89 -18.59
N GLY A 182 14.43 -10.97 -18.34
CA GLY A 182 13.89 -11.96 -17.40
C GLY A 182 12.83 -11.40 -16.47
N PHE A 183 12.96 -11.72 -15.18
CA PHE A 183 12.03 -11.28 -14.14
C PHE A 183 12.79 -10.65 -12.97
N GLU A 184 12.27 -9.57 -12.45
CA GLU A 184 12.67 -8.99 -11.17
C GLU A 184 11.63 -9.31 -10.10
N TYR A 185 12.10 -9.63 -8.90
CA TYR A 185 11.25 -10.06 -7.79
C TYR A 185 11.32 -9.05 -6.66
N GLN A 186 10.17 -8.56 -6.23
CA GLN A 186 10.05 -7.74 -5.04
C GLN A 186 9.39 -8.53 -3.93
N TRP A 187 10.15 -8.79 -2.88
CA TRP A 187 9.70 -9.48 -1.69
C TRP A 187 9.08 -8.53 -0.68
N VAL A 188 8.02 -8.99 -0.03
CA VAL A 188 7.34 -8.33 1.09
C VAL A 188 7.17 -9.35 2.21
N ARG A 189 7.44 -8.92 3.45
CA ARG A 189 7.21 -9.72 4.63
C ARG A 189 5.86 -9.33 5.26
N PHE A 190 5.00 -10.31 5.48
CA PHE A 190 3.65 -10.13 5.98
C PHE A 190 3.54 -10.61 7.43
N PHE A 191 2.80 -9.86 8.24
CA PHE A 191 2.49 -10.15 9.64
C PHE A 191 0.97 -10.16 9.80
N CYS A 192 0.39 -11.33 10.07
CA CYS A 192 -1.04 -11.52 10.28
C CYS A 192 -1.27 -11.74 11.78
N PHE A 193 -1.73 -10.69 12.48
CA PHE A 193 -2.00 -10.75 13.92
C PHE A 193 -3.45 -11.13 14.19
N GLY A 194 -3.68 -11.96 15.24
CA GLY A 194 -5.02 -12.35 15.70
C GLY A 194 -5.72 -13.40 14.84
N TYR A 195 -4.99 -14.01 13.90
CA TYR A 195 -5.49 -15.09 13.05
C TYR A 195 -4.60 -16.31 13.17
N GLU A 196 -5.20 -17.47 13.33
CA GLU A 196 -4.54 -18.72 13.05
C GLU A 196 -4.32 -18.84 11.53
N ARG A 197 -3.30 -19.61 11.17
CA ARG A 197 -2.98 -19.82 9.76
C ARG A 197 -4.12 -20.55 9.06
N GLU A 198 -4.62 -19.94 8.00
CA GLU A 198 -5.59 -20.55 7.09
C GLU A 198 -4.97 -21.75 6.36
N GLU A 199 -5.69 -22.86 6.21
CA GLU A 199 -5.20 -24.10 5.57
C GLU A 199 -4.73 -23.86 4.11
N TRP A 200 -5.39 -22.93 3.39
CA TRP A 200 -5.01 -22.59 2.02
C TRP A 200 -3.70 -21.77 1.92
N LEU A 201 -3.25 -21.14 3.02
CA LEU A 201 -2.02 -20.35 3.02
C LEU A 201 -0.80 -21.26 3.01
N GLN A 202 -0.36 -21.61 1.80
CA GLN A 202 0.75 -22.53 1.54
C GLN A 202 1.75 -21.93 0.56
N ALA A 203 2.97 -22.47 0.54
CA ALA A 203 4.01 -22.07 -0.40
C ALA A 203 3.55 -22.18 -1.85
N GLY A 204 3.82 -21.15 -2.65
CA GLY A 204 3.46 -21.10 -4.07
C GLY A 204 2.03 -20.63 -4.37
N VAL A 205 1.15 -20.55 -3.37
CA VAL A 205 -0.20 -20.02 -3.56
C VAL A 205 -0.14 -18.54 -3.93
N LYS A 206 -0.99 -18.10 -4.85
CA LYS A 206 -1.17 -16.68 -5.15
C LYS A 206 -2.09 -16.06 -4.10
N VAL A 207 -1.71 -14.88 -3.63
CA VAL A 207 -2.47 -14.13 -2.62
C VAL A 207 -2.67 -12.69 -3.05
N ASP A 208 -3.82 -12.15 -2.63
CA ASP A 208 -4.08 -10.73 -2.54
C ASP A 208 -4.01 -10.34 -1.06
N ALA A 209 -3.19 -9.34 -0.74
CA ALA A 209 -3.02 -8.85 0.62
C ALA A 209 -3.09 -7.33 0.67
N LYS A 210 -3.70 -6.81 1.75
CA LYS A 210 -3.81 -5.39 2.01
C LYS A 210 -3.53 -5.13 3.48
N GLY A 211 -2.90 -3.99 3.80
CA GLY A 211 -2.65 -3.60 5.17
C GLY A 211 -1.62 -2.49 5.32
N GLU A 212 -1.27 -2.21 6.57
CA GLU A 212 -0.34 -1.15 6.92
C GLU A 212 1.07 -1.46 6.42
N MET A 213 1.62 -0.56 5.60
CA MET A 213 2.97 -0.66 5.08
C MET A 213 3.99 -0.21 6.12
N ASN A 214 5.09 -0.93 6.21
CA ASN A 214 6.24 -0.51 6.99
C ASN A 214 7.55 -0.69 6.20
N LEU A 215 8.38 0.35 6.20
CA LEU A 215 9.72 0.34 5.65
C LEU A 215 10.73 0.39 6.79
N SER A 216 11.76 -0.44 6.74
CA SER A 216 12.85 -0.43 7.69
C SER A 216 14.19 -0.65 6.99
N ALA A 217 15.25 -0.04 7.52
CA ALA A 217 16.61 -0.26 7.04
C ALA A 217 17.31 -1.34 7.88
N HIS A 218 17.97 -2.28 7.21
CA HIS A 218 18.80 -3.29 7.85
C HIS A 218 19.95 -3.67 6.95
N ASN A 219 21.17 -3.63 7.46
CA ASN A 219 22.40 -3.94 6.70
C ASN A 219 22.49 -3.22 5.35
N GLY A 220 22.16 -1.91 5.33
CA GLY A 220 22.21 -1.09 4.12
C GLY A 220 21.14 -1.42 3.07
N LYS A 221 20.14 -2.25 3.41
CA LYS A 221 19.02 -2.61 2.52
C LYS A 221 17.72 -2.16 3.13
N ILE A 222 16.78 -1.75 2.25
CA ILE A 222 15.40 -1.45 2.65
C ILE A 222 14.59 -2.73 2.63
N ASN A 223 13.96 -3.02 3.76
CA ASN A 223 13.00 -4.09 3.93
C ASN A 223 11.58 -3.52 3.88
N LEU A 224 10.74 -4.14 3.07
CA LEU A 224 9.33 -3.84 2.97
C LEU A 224 8.54 -4.90 3.73
N SER A 225 7.69 -4.47 4.64
CA SER A 225 6.76 -5.34 5.35
C SER A 225 5.36 -4.77 5.39
N CYS A 226 4.39 -5.63 5.68
CA CYS A 226 2.98 -5.30 5.76
C CYS A 226 2.39 -5.95 7.01
N LYS A 227 1.75 -5.14 7.85
CA LYS A 227 0.83 -5.64 8.87
C LYS A 227 -0.52 -5.84 8.19
N VAL A 228 -0.91 -7.09 8.04
CA VAL A 228 -2.06 -7.49 7.23
C VAL A 228 -3.37 -7.10 7.92
N GLU A 229 -4.26 -6.50 7.16
CA GLU A 229 -5.64 -6.22 7.52
C GLU A 229 -6.60 -7.11 6.73
N GLU A 230 -6.28 -7.35 5.45
CA GLU A 230 -7.05 -8.22 4.56
C GLU A 230 -6.11 -9.19 3.84
N LEU A 231 -6.45 -10.48 3.82
CA LEU A 231 -5.71 -11.53 3.14
C LEU A 231 -6.69 -12.49 2.47
N ALA A 232 -6.48 -12.77 1.20
CA ALA A 232 -7.29 -13.72 0.45
C ALA A 232 -6.44 -14.54 -0.51
N GLN A 233 -6.88 -15.76 -0.79
CA GLN A 233 -6.35 -16.53 -1.89
C GLN A 233 -6.78 -15.89 -3.21
N HIS A 234 -5.82 -15.61 -4.10
CA HIS A 234 -6.13 -15.07 -5.42
C HIS A 234 -6.71 -16.15 -6.31
N VAL A 235 -8.00 -16.00 -6.64
CA VAL A 235 -8.68 -16.83 -7.64
C VAL A 235 -8.53 -16.15 -9.00
N SER A 236 -7.79 -16.77 -9.93
CA SER A 236 -7.74 -16.27 -11.31
C SER A 236 -9.07 -16.58 -11.99
N ASP A 237 -9.72 -15.58 -12.58
CA ASP A 237 -10.88 -15.76 -13.46
C ASP A 237 -10.47 -16.50 -14.75
N SER A 238 -10.16 -17.78 -14.62
CA SER A 238 -9.86 -18.67 -15.73
C SER A 238 -11.07 -19.53 -16.09
N SER A 239 -12.21 -18.87 -16.38
CA SER A 239 -13.36 -19.58 -16.98
C SER A 239 -14.21 -18.61 -17.81
N ASN A 240 -13.70 -18.25 -19.00
CA ASN A 240 -14.55 -17.87 -20.14
C ASN A 240 -13.72 -17.79 -21.42
N HIS A 241 -13.21 -18.93 -21.89
CA HIS A 241 -12.86 -19.14 -23.29
C HIS A 241 -13.02 -20.63 -23.62
N ASN A 242 -14.28 -21.08 -23.65
CA ASN A 242 -14.71 -22.22 -24.42
C ASN A 242 -16.20 -22.03 -24.72
N GLN A 243 -16.50 -21.34 -25.79
CA GLN A 243 -17.61 -21.65 -26.70
C GLN A 243 -17.29 -21.08 -28.08
#